data_cbe99c05fe662a29b8fb7d2681c35bb9
#
_entry.id   cbe99c05fe662a29b8fb7d2681c35bb9
#
_cell.length_a   1.000
_cell.length_b   1.000
_cell.length_c   1.000
_cell.angle_alpha   90.00
_cell.angle_beta   90.00
_cell.angle_gamma   90.00
#
_symmetry.space_group_name_H-M   'P 1'
#
loop_
_entity.id
_entity.type
_entity.pdbx_description
1 polymer ?
#
loop_
_entity_poly.entity_id
_entity_poly.type
_entity_poly.pdbx_seq_one_letter_code
_entity_poly.pdbx_strand_id
1 'polypeptide(L)'
;MKLFRQLSILLLSITIFSCQSIKKSFESRDYDSVISQFLKTNNFDDEELSMFEKSYKAAFDRDKQQITVLKSLNNGERWEEIFDMYTKINTRQNSVLRL
;
A
#
# COMPACT_ATOMS: atom_id res chain seq x y z
N MET A 1 1.79 -28.08 -29.94
CA MET A 1 2.83 -27.04 -30.05
C MET A 1 2.32 -25.63 -29.91
N LYS A 2 1.12 -25.31 -30.40
CA LYS A 2 0.52 -23.98 -30.18
C LYS A 2 0.19 -23.69 -28.70
N LEU A 3 -0.15 -24.70 -27.91
CA LEU A 3 -0.47 -24.60 -26.50
C LEU A 3 0.76 -24.26 -25.65
N PHE A 4 1.94 -24.76 -26.01
CA PHE A 4 3.19 -24.51 -25.32
C PHE A 4 3.65 -23.06 -25.52
N ARG A 5 3.41 -22.52 -26.70
CA ARG A 5 3.77 -21.14 -27.05
C ARG A 5 2.87 -20.13 -26.35
N GLN A 6 1.57 -20.44 -26.20
CA GLN A 6 0.63 -19.59 -25.47
C GLN A 6 0.87 -19.62 -23.97
N LEU A 7 1.24 -20.76 -23.41
CA LEU A 7 1.60 -20.87 -21.99
C LEU A 7 2.87 -20.08 -21.66
N SER A 8 3.86 -20.09 -22.55
CA SER A 8 5.12 -19.35 -22.39
C SER A 8 4.88 -17.83 -22.42
N ILE A 9 4.00 -17.36 -23.30
CA ILE A 9 3.63 -15.95 -23.40
C ILE A 9 2.83 -15.51 -22.17
N LEU A 10 1.96 -16.37 -21.64
CA LEU A 10 1.18 -16.11 -20.44
C LEU A 10 2.07 -16.00 -19.19
N LEU A 11 3.07 -16.86 -19.07
CA LEU A 11 4.04 -16.83 -17.98
C LEU A 11 4.92 -15.57 -18.03
N LEU A 12 5.29 -15.11 -19.21
CA LEU A 12 6.04 -13.87 -19.39
C LEU A 12 5.20 -12.65 -19.02
N SER A 13 3.90 -12.65 -19.32
CA SER A 13 2.96 -11.58 -18.96
C SER A 13 2.82 -11.45 -17.45
N ILE A 14 2.79 -12.56 -16.71
CA ILE A 14 2.68 -12.57 -15.25
C ILE A 14 3.93 -12.01 -14.59
N THR A 15 5.12 -12.28 -15.13
CA THR A 15 6.40 -11.74 -14.61
C THR A 15 6.52 -10.24 -14.83
N ILE A 16 6.05 -9.72 -15.95
CA ILE A 16 6.03 -8.28 -16.24
C ILE A 16 5.04 -7.56 -15.32
N PHE A 17 3.91 -8.19 -14.97
CA PHE A 17 2.90 -7.65 -14.06
C PHE A 17 3.44 -7.48 -12.65
N SER A 18 4.28 -8.41 -12.15
CA SER A 18 4.81 -8.32 -10.80
C SER A 18 5.87 -7.22 -10.65
N CYS A 19 6.63 -6.90 -11.71
CA CYS A 19 7.63 -5.84 -11.69
C CYS A 19 7.03 -4.43 -11.76
N GLN A 20 5.81 -4.28 -12.30
CA GLN A 20 5.15 -2.98 -12.47
C GLN A 20 4.09 -2.70 -11.40
N SER A 21 3.85 -3.64 -10.48
CA SER A 21 2.72 -3.54 -9.54
C SER A 21 2.85 -2.37 -8.56
N ILE A 22 4.05 -2.08 -8.06
CA ILE A 22 4.30 -0.95 -7.15
C ILE A 22 4.02 0.38 -7.86
N LYS A 23 4.58 0.56 -9.05
CA LYS A 23 4.38 1.77 -9.84
C LYS A 23 2.92 1.98 -10.21
N LYS A 24 2.24 0.91 -10.61
CA LYS A 24 0.82 0.95 -10.96
C LYS A 24 -0.04 1.33 -9.77
N SER A 25 0.22 0.75 -8.59
CA SER A 25 -0.48 1.09 -7.37
C SER A 25 -0.24 2.53 -6.96
N PHE A 26 0.98 3.02 -7.12
CA PHE A 26 1.33 4.42 -6.84
C PHE A 26 0.59 5.38 -7.77
N GLU A 27 0.54 5.09 -9.06
CA GLU A 27 -0.17 5.91 -10.04
C GLU A 27 -1.68 5.92 -9.79
N SER A 28 -2.23 4.82 -9.27
CA SER A 28 -3.64 4.70 -8.89
C SER A 28 -3.95 5.31 -7.53
N ARG A 29 -2.94 5.86 -6.83
CA ARG A 29 -3.04 6.39 -5.46
C ARG A 29 -3.48 5.35 -4.44
N ASP A 30 -3.20 4.08 -4.71
CA ASP A 30 -3.43 2.98 -3.79
C ASP A 30 -2.20 2.82 -2.90
N TYR A 31 -2.06 3.73 -1.96
CA TYR A 31 -0.86 3.86 -1.12
C TYR A 31 -0.67 2.67 -0.20
N ASP A 32 -1.75 2.09 0.30
CA ASP A 32 -1.67 0.89 1.14
C ASP A 32 -1.09 -0.30 0.39
N SER A 33 -1.45 -0.47 -0.89
CA SER A 33 -0.87 -1.50 -1.74
C SER A 33 0.61 -1.27 -2.03
N VAL A 34 1.02 -0.02 -2.25
CA VAL A 34 2.43 0.33 -2.44
C VAL A 34 3.24 -0.08 -1.22
N ILE A 35 2.76 0.28 -0.03
CA ILE A 35 3.43 -0.04 1.24
C ILE A 35 3.52 -1.56 1.42
N SER A 36 2.42 -2.26 1.21
CA SER A 36 2.36 -3.71 1.37
C SER A 36 3.31 -4.44 0.41
N GLN A 37 3.34 -4.02 -0.84
CA GLN A 37 4.22 -4.61 -1.86
C GLN A 37 5.69 -4.32 -1.57
N PHE A 38 6.02 -3.09 -1.17
CA PHE A 38 7.38 -2.70 -0.81
C PHE A 38 7.90 -3.53 0.36
N LEU A 39 7.09 -3.74 1.39
CA LEU A 39 7.48 -4.52 2.57
C LEU A 39 7.76 -5.99 2.25
N LYS A 40 7.19 -6.52 1.17
CA LYS A 40 7.41 -7.88 0.71
C LYS A 40 8.62 -8.02 -0.22
N THR A 41 9.18 -6.92 -0.66
CA THR A 41 10.29 -6.90 -1.62
C THR A 41 11.62 -6.88 -0.88
N ASN A 42 12.53 -7.80 -1.23
CA ASN A 42 13.88 -7.84 -0.67
C ASN A 42 14.87 -6.97 -1.44
N ASN A 43 14.54 -6.62 -2.68
CA ASN A 43 15.34 -5.79 -3.56
C ASN A 43 14.47 -4.65 -4.10
N PHE A 44 14.83 -3.42 -3.79
CA PHE A 44 14.15 -2.24 -4.30
C PHE A 44 15.16 -1.23 -4.82
N ASP A 45 14.78 -0.46 -5.83
CA ASP A 45 15.58 0.65 -6.35
C ASP A 45 15.20 1.97 -5.68
N ASP A 46 15.92 3.04 -6.05
CA ASP A 46 15.68 4.36 -5.47
C ASP A 46 14.30 4.92 -5.84
N GLU A 47 13.80 4.59 -7.03
CA GLU A 47 12.46 4.99 -7.46
C GLU A 47 11.38 4.33 -6.62
N GLU A 48 11.51 3.03 -6.37
CA GLU A 48 10.57 2.29 -5.52
C GLU A 48 10.60 2.79 -4.07
N LEU A 49 11.79 3.10 -3.55
CA LEU A 49 11.93 3.69 -2.23
C LEU A 49 11.23 5.05 -2.14
N SER A 50 11.39 5.90 -3.16
CA SER A 50 10.73 7.20 -3.23
C SER A 50 9.21 7.05 -3.26
N MET A 51 8.69 6.11 -4.04
CA MET A 51 7.25 5.82 -4.09
C MET A 51 6.73 5.32 -2.74
N PHE A 52 7.51 4.48 -2.06
CA PHE A 52 7.17 3.99 -0.73
C PHE A 52 7.09 5.15 0.28
N GLU A 53 8.09 6.02 0.32
CA GLU A 53 8.12 7.15 1.26
C GLU A 53 6.93 8.09 1.04
N LYS A 54 6.64 8.42 -0.20
CA LYS A 54 5.50 9.28 -0.56
C LYS A 54 4.18 8.61 -0.21
N SER A 55 4.07 7.31 -0.45
CA SER A 55 2.85 6.55 -0.15
C SER A 55 2.62 6.44 1.36
N TYR A 56 3.67 6.20 2.13
CA TYR A 56 3.60 6.15 3.59
C TYR A 56 3.09 7.47 4.15
N LYS A 57 3.67 8.58 3.71
CA LYS A 57 3.24 9.91 4.15
C LYS A 57 1.80 10.21 3.74
N ALA A 58 1.43 9.89 2.51
CA ALA A 58 0.08 10.13 2.02
C ALA A 58 -0.96 9.31 2.78
N ALA A 59 -0.65 8.03 3.05
CA ALA A 59 -1.54 7.17 3.83
C ALA A 59 -1.69 7.67 5.27
N PHE A 60 -0.61 8.09 5.88
CA PHE A 60 -0.62 8.63 7.24
C PHE A 60 -1.46 9.90 7.32
N ASP A 61 -1.27 10.84 6.40
CA ASP A 61 -2.01 12.11 6.37
C ASP A 61 -3.51 11.85 6.13
N ARG A 62 -3.83 10.94 5.22
CA ARG A 62 -5.22 10.54 4.95
C ARG A 62 -5.89 9.98 6.20
N ASP A 63 -5.23 9.07 6.89
CA ASP A 63 -5.78 8.40 8.06
C ASP A 63 -5.95 9.38 9.22
N LYS A 64 -5.00 10.30 9.42
CA LYS A 64 -5.13 11.36 10.43
C LYS A 64 -6.29 12.31 10.12
N GLN A 65 -6.48 12.64 8.85
CA GLN A 65 -7.59 13.50 8.44
C GLN A 65 -8.94 12.83 8.69
N GLN A 66 -9.04 11.53 8.42
CA GLN A 66 -10.25 10.77 8.71
C GLN A 66 -10.56 10.73 10.21
N ILE A 67 -9.54 10.57 11.05
CA ILE A 67 -9.71 10.62 12.51
C ILE A 67 -10.23 12.00 12.94
N THR A 68 -9.67 13.07 12.38
CA THR A 68 -10.12 14.43 12.68
C THR A 68 -11.60 14.62 12.32
N VAL A 69 -12.01 14.12 11.14
CA VAL A 69 -13.42 14.18 10.71
C VAL A 69 -14.31 13.40 11.66
N LEU A 70 -13.93 12.19 12.04
CA LEU A 70 -14.71 11.35 12.95
C LEU A 70 -14.87 12.00 14.31
N LYS A 71 -13.81 12.61 14.83
CA LYS A 71 -13.87 13.35 16.11
C LYS A 71 -14.78 14.55 16.03
N SER A 72 -14.82 15.26 14.89
CA SER A 72 -15.65 16.46 14.72
C SER A 72 -17.13 16.13 14.69
N LEU A 73 -17.52 14.90 14.33
CA LEU A 73 -18.91 14.47 14.32
C LEU A 73 -19.50 14.33 15.72
N ASN A 74 -18.65 14.30 16.76
CA ASN A 74 -19.00 14.31 18.18
C ASN A 74 -20.09 13.28 18.52
N ASN A 75 -20.02 12.10 17.91
CA ASN A 75 -20.98 11.02 18.10
C ASN A 75 -20.28 9.84 18.79
N GLY A 76 -20.74 9.46 19.97
CA GLY A 76 -20.13 8.39 20.76
C GLY A 76 -20.06 7.05 20.04
N GLU A 77 -20.88 6.84 19.00
CA GLU A 77 -20.86 5.62 18.19
C GLU A 77 -19.62 5.52 17.27
N ARG A 78 -18.88 6.62 17.11
CA ARG A 78 -17.71 6.67 16.23
C ARG A 78 -16.40 6.32 16.93
N TRP A 79 -16.39 6.12 18.23
CA TRP A 79 -15.18 5.81 18.99
C TRP A 79 -14.53 4.50 18.55
N GLU A 80 -15.33 3.50 18.20
CA GLU A 80 -14.81 2.23 17.70
C GLU A 80 -14.08 2.42 16.37
N GLU A 81 -14.65 3.19 15.45
CA GLU A 81 -14.00 3.51 14.18
C GLU A 81 -12.70 4.28 14.39
N ILE A 82 -12.69 5.24 15.31
CA ILE A 82 -11.49 6.01 15.66
C ILE A 82 -10.40 5.08 16.21
N PHE A 83 -10.76 4.18 17.11
CA PHE A 83 -9.83 3.20 17.66
C PHE A 83 -9.26 2.30 16.56
N ASP A 84 -10.09 1.83 15.64
CA ASP A 84 -9.66 1.00 14.52
C ASP A 84 -8.69 1.75 13.62
N MET A 85 -8.91 3.05 13.37
CA MET A 85 -8.01 3.88 12.58
C MET A 85 -6.64 4.04 13.25
N TYR A 86 -6.61 4.28 14.57
CA TYR A 86 -5.34 4.34 15.32
C TYR A 86 -4.60 3.01 15.30
N THR A 87 -5.33 1.91 15.42
CA THR A 87 -4.74 0.57 15.35
C THR A 87 -4.12 0.33 13.97
N LYS A 88 -4.79 0.74 12.92
CA LYS A 88 -4.29 0.63 11.54
C LYS A 88 -3.00 1.41 11.35
N ILE A 89 -2.96 2.65 11.82
CA ILE A 89 -1.76 3.50 11.76
C ILE A 89 -0.61 2.86 12.52
N ASN A 90 -0.88 2.39 13.74
CA ASN A 90 0.13 1.78 14.59
C ASN A 90 0.69 0.48 13.99
N THR A 91 -0.17 -0.35 13.43
CA THR A 91 0.24 -1.59 12.75
C THR A 91 1.14 -1.29 11.56
N ARG A 92 0.80 -0.29 10.76
CA ARG A 92 1.61 0.13 9.62
C ARG A 92 2.98 0.64 10.07
N GLN A 93 3.03 1.48 11.09
CA GLN A 93 4.28 2.00 11.64
C GLN A 93 5.18 0.88 12.15
N ASN A 94 4.62 -0.08 12.86
CA ASN A 94 5.39 -1.22 13.37
C ASN A 94 5.95 -2.07 12.23
N SER A 95 5.20 -2.24 11.15
CA SER A 95 5.67 -2.98 9.98
C SER A 95 6.84 -2.27 9.29
N VAL A 96 6.81 -0.94 9.21
CA VAL A 96 7.88 -0.13 8.61
C VAL A 96 9.12 -0.12 9.50
N LEU A 97 8.95 -0.07 10.81
CA LEU A 97 10.08 -0.08 11.75
C LEU A 97 10.88 -1.37 11.74
N ARG A 98 10.33 -2.46 11.20
CA ARG A 98 11.04 -3.74 11.04
C ARG A 98 11.97 -3.78 9.83
N LEU A 99 11.94 -2.76 9.00
CA LEU A 99 12.88 -2.63 7.90
C LEU A 99 14.26 -2.20 8.43
#